data_77f2e3bb61381dab8d1cd685aacff12e
#
_entry.id   77f2e3bb61381dab8d1cd685aacff12e
#
_cell.length_a   1.000
_cell.length_b   1.000
_cell.length_c   1.000
_cell.angle_alpha   90.00
_cell.angle_beta   90.00
_cell.angle_gamma   90.00
#
_symmetry.space_group_name_H-M   'P 1'
#
loop_
_entity.id
_entity.type
_entity.pdbx_description
1 polymer ?
#
loop_
_entity_poly.entity_id
_entity_poly.type
_entity_poly.pdbx_seq_one_letter_code
_entity_poly.pdbx_strand_id
1 'polypeptide(L)'
;PFWAFPWAGGQALARYLTDHPEAVRGKRVLDLAAGSGLVGVAAALAGAAEVAANDIDPMCEAAVALNAELNGVSIRYIAGSLLDAPPPDFDIVVAADVFYEQRPAQMFRVFLESCHAAGITIYAGDPGRTYFPRDAFRQAAEYSVQTTTEIENHPIQTARVWTL
;
A
#
# COMPACT_ATOMS: atom_id res chain seq x y z
N PRO A 1 -11.10 -9.66 -10.40
CA PRO A 1 -11.36 -8.64 -9.37
C PRO A 1 -10.13 -7.76 -9.19
N PHE A 2 -10.31 -6.48 -8.83
CA PHE A 2 -9.22 -5.51 -8.71
C PHE A 2 -8.15 -5.93 -7.70
N TRP A 3 -8.53 -6.52 -6.59
CA TRP A 3 -7.61 -6.98 -5.55
C TRP A 3 -6.63 -8.09 -6.00
N ALA A 4 -6.93 -8.79 -7.08
CA ALA A 4 -6.12 -9.92 -7.54
C ALA A 4 -4.91 -9.50 -8.40
N PHE A 5 -4.84 -8.25 -8.83
CA PHE A 5 -3.80 -7.79 -9.74
C PHE A 5 -2.67 -7.06 -9.01
N PRO A 6 -1.40 -7.30 -9.41
CA PRO A 6 -0.26 -6.56 -8.90
C PRO A 6 -0.16 -5.20 -9.61
N TRP A 7 -0.98 -4.24 -9.19
CA TRP A 7 -1.01 -2.89 -9.75
C TRP A 7 0.35 -2.18 -9.65
N ALA A 8 0.59 -1.23 -10.56
CA ALA A 8 1.90 -0.60 -10.71
C ALA A 8 2.39 0.14 -9.46
N GLY A 9 1.51 0.83 -8.73
CA GLY A 9 1.86 1.50 -7.47
C GLY A 9 2.25 0.50 -6.38
N GLY A 10 1.52 -0.61 -6.26
CA GLY A 10 1.84 -1.69 -5.33
C GLY A 10 3.18 -2.35 -5.61
N GLN A 11 3.50 -2.60 -6.89
CA GLN A 11 4.80 -3.14 -7.30
C GLN A 11 5.94 -2.18 -6.95
N ALA A 12 5.80 -0.88 -7.25
CA ALA A 12 6.81 0.12 -6.95
C ALA A 12 7.04 0.24 -5.44
N LEU A 13 5.97 0.27 -4.64
CA LEU A 13 6.08 0.37 -3.19
C LEU A 13 6.70 -0.90 -2.58
N ALA A 14 6.30 -2.09 -3.02
CA ALA A 14 6.91 -3.35 -2.59
C ALA A 14 8.41 -3.39 -2.92
N ARG A 15 8.81 -2.94 -4.11
CA ARG A 15 10.21 -2.83 -4.52
C ARG A 15 10.98 -1.84 -3.66
N TYR A 16 10.38 -0.69 -3.36
CA TYR A 16 10.98 0.31 -2.49
C TYR A 16 11.29 -0.25 -1.10
N LEU A 17 10.36 -0.96 -0.48
CA LEU A 17 10.58 -1.59 0.83
C LEU A 17 11.63 -2.70 0.78
N THR A 18 11.75 -3.41 -0.33
CA THR A 18 12.81 -4.40 -0.55
C THR A 18 14.19 -3.75 -0.69
N ASP A 19 14.28 -2.65 -1.42
CA ASP A 19 15.52 -1.91 -1.64
C ASP A 19 15.92 -1.06 -0.41
N HIS A 20 14.96 -0.66 0.42
CA HIS A 20 15.13 0.16 1.62
C HIS A 20 14.51 -0.50 2.87
N PRO A 21 15.00 -1.69 3.28
CA PRO A 21 14.42 -2.42 4.42
C PRO A 21 14.45 -1.61 5.73
N GLU A 22 15.38 -0.67 5.87
CA GLU A 22 15.46 0.25 7.01
C GLU A 22 14.19 1.10 7.20
N ALA A 23 13.41 1.30 6.14
CA ALA A 23 12.16 2.06 6.21
C ALA A 23 11.12 1.40 7.13
N VAL A 24 11.11 0.06 7.20
CA VAL A 24 10.10 -0.72 7.94
C VAL A 24 10.68 -1.65 9.01
N ARG A 25 12.00 -1.90 9.02
CA ARG A 25 12.61 -2.84 9.96
C ARG A 25 12.30 -2.49 11.40
N GLY A 26 11.76 -3.46 12.14
CA GLY A 26 11.39 -3.31 13.53
C GLY A 26 10.16 -2.44 13.78
N LYS A 27 9.44 -2.04 12.73
CA LYS A 27 8.24 -1.19 12.80
C LYS A 27 6.96 -1.99 12.66
N ARG A 28 5.87 -1.44 13.19
CA ARG A 28 4.51 -1.96 13.01
C ARG A 28 3.88 -1.28 11.79
N VAL A 29 3.55 -2.07 10.77
CA VAL A 29 3.11 -1.59 9.46
C VAL A 29 1.66 -1.99 9.20
N LEU A 30 0.84 -1.02 8.79
CA LEU A 30 -0.50 -1.25 8.26
C LEU A 30 -0.47 -1.11 6.73
N ASP A 31 -0.81 -2.18 6.01
CA ASP A 31 -1.06 -2.18 4.57
C ASP A 31 -2.55 -1.87 4.35
N LEU A 32 -2.85 -0.62 3.98
CA LEU A 32 -4.19 -0.09 3.81
C LEU A 32 -4.68 -0.30 2.37
N ALA A 33 -5.87 -0.88 2.21
CA ALA A 33 -6.40 -1.33 0.93
C ALA A 33 -5.46 -2.33 0.24
N ALA A 34 -5.08 -3.35 1.00
CA ALA A 34 -3.98 -4.26 0.72
C ALA A 34 -4.20 -5.17 -0.50
N GLY A 35 -5.46 -5.35 -0.93
CA GLY A 35 -5.78 -6.30 -1.98
C GLY A 35 -5.27 -7.70 -1.65
N SER A 36 -4.38 -8.23 -2.48
CA SER A 36 -3.74 -9.54 -2.25
C SER A 36 -2.60 -9.53 -1.23
N GLY A 37 -2.26 -8.36 -0.64
CA GLY A 37 -1.23 -8.22 0.38
C GLY A 37 0.20 -8.09 -0.13
N LEU A 38 0.40 -7.71 -1.39
CA LEU A 38 1.72 -7.58 -2.01
C LEU A 38 2.66 -6.69 -1.20
N VAL A 39 2.21 -5.50 -0.80
CA VAL A 39 3.03 -4.54 -0.06
C VAL A 39 3.25 -5.01 1.38
N GLY A 40 2.23 -5.57 2.02
CA GLY A 40 2.34 -6.16 3.36
C GLY A 40 3.35 -7.31 3.42
N VAL A 41 3.33 -8.21 2.42
CA VAL A 41 4.33 -9.28 2.29
C VAL A 41 5.74 -8.70 2.14
N ALA A 42 5.93 -7.70 1.28
CA ALA A 42 7.22 -7.03 1.12
C ALA A 42 7.70 -6.38 2.42
N ALA A 43 6.81 -5.72 3.17
CA ALA A 43 7.13 -5.13 4.47
C ALA A 43 7.58 -6.20 5.50
N ALA A 44 6.86 -7.33 5.55
CA ALA A 44 7.22 -8.43 6.45
C ALA A 44 8.58 -9.04 6.11
N LEU A 45 8.85 -9.29 4.82
CA LEU A 45 10.14 -9.79 4.33
C LEU A 45 11.28 -8.79 4.57
N ALA A 46 11.00 -7.48 4.55
CA ALA A 46 11.96 -6.43 4.87
C ALA A 46 12.25 -6.27 6.37
N GLY A 47 11.59 -7.04 7.22
CA GLY A 47 11.88 -7.11 8.66
C GLY A 47 10.97 -6.25 9.54
N ALA A 48 9.77 -5.88 9.07
CA ALA A 48 8.76 -5.27 9.93
C ALA A 48 8.48 -6.15 11.16
N ALA A 49 8.31 -5.55 12.33
CA ALA A 49 8.03 -6.27 13.57
C ALA A 49 6.62 -6.85 13.61
N GLU A 50 5.67 -6.13 13.01
CA GLU A 50 4.27 -6.55 12.84
C GLU A 50 3.75 -6.00 11.52
N VAL A 51 2.97 -6.79 10.79
CA VAL A 51 2.23 -6.35 9.62
C VAL A 51 0.76 -6.69 9.76
N ALA A 52 -0.10 -5.71 9.55
CA ALA A 52 -1.52 -5.92 9.36
C ALA A 52 -1.91 -5.49 7.96
N ALA A 53 -2.77 -6.25 7.30
CA ALA A 53 -3.39 -5.90 6.03
C ALA A 53 -4.86 -5.56 6.25
N ASN A 54 -5.33 -4.51 5.61
CA ASN A 54 -6.73 -4.08 5.68
C ASN A 54 -7.32 -3.96 4.29
N ASP A 55 -8.51 -4.47 4.10
CA ASP A 55 -9.31 -4.24 2.90
C ASP A 55 -10.81 -4.33 3.20
N ILE A 56 -11.61 -3.76 2.30
CA ILE A 56 -13.09 -3.83 2.36
C ILE A 56 -13.66 -5.07 1.65
N ASP A 57 -12.90 -5.66 0.72
CA ASP A 57 -13.33 -6.86 0.00
C ASP A 57 -13.06 -8.10 0.86
N PRO A 58 -14.11 -8.89 1.19
CA PRO A 58 -13.95 -10.07 2.05
C PRO A 58 -13.05 -11.16 1.45
N MET A 59 -12.84 -11.18 0.12
CA MET A 59 -11.94 -12.15 -0.53
C MET A 59 -10.46 -11.84 -0.26
N CYS A 60 -10.14 -10.60 0.10
CA CYS A 60 -8.76 -10.19 0.38
C CYS A 60 -8.17 -10.92 1.60
N GLU A 61 -8.99 -11.25 2.60
CA GLU A 61 -8.52 -12.02 3.77
C GLU A 61 -7.88 -13.35 3.36
N ALA A 62 -8.57 -14.12 2.53
CA ALA A 62 -8.06 -15.40 2.04
C ALA A 62 -6.83 -15.20 1.13
N ALA A 63 -6.84 -14.20 0.27
CA ALA A 63 -5.71 -13.89 -0.62
C ALA A 63 -4.46 -13.49 0.17
N VAL A 64 -4.60 -12.61 1.16
CA VAL A 64 -3.51 -12.20 2.06
C VAL A 64 -2.95 -13.40 2.82
N ALA A 65 -3.82 -14.25 3.38
CA ALA A 65 -3.41 -15.44 4.14
C ALA A 65 -2.58 -16.41 3.27
N LEU A 66 -3.06 -16.70 2.05
CA LEU A 66 -2.35 -17.59 1.11
C LEU A 66 -1.00 -17.01 0.67
N ASN A 67 -0.95 -15.72 0.36
CA ASN A 67 0.30 -15.07 -0.04
C ASN A 67 1.30 -14.95 1.11
N ALA A 68 0.83 -14.71 2.33
CA ALA A 68 1.67 -14.72 3.52
C ALA A 68 2.27 -16.12 3.77
N GLU A 69 1.45 -17.17 3.69
CA GLU A 69 1.90 -18.56 3.81
C GLU A 69 2.95 -18.92 2.76
N LEU A 70 2.69 -18.62 1.48
CA LEU A 70 3.62 -18.88 0.37
C LEU A 70 4.98 -18.20 0.54
N ASN A 71 5.01 -17.06 1.22
CA ASN A 71 6.22 -16.29 1.46
C ASN A 71 6.83 -16.54 2.86
N GLY A 72 6.24 -17.41 3.67
CA GLY A 72 6.73 -17.73 5.00
C GLY A 72 6.69 -16.57 5.99
N VAL A 73 5.73 -15.66 5.83
CA VAL A 73 5.54 -14.48 6.70
C VAL A 73 4.19 -14.53 7.40
N SER A 74 4.06 -13.75 8.48
CA SER A 74 2.80 -13.62 9.23
C SER A 74 2.21 -12.22 9.02
N ILE A 75 0.95 -12.16 8.60
CA ILE A 75 0.20 -10.91 8.39
C ILE A 75 -1.16 -11.05 9.06
N ARG A 76 -1.49 -10.13 9.97
CA ARG A 76 -2.81 -10.04 10.59
C ARG A 76 -3.77 -9.32 9.64
N TYR A 77 -5.00 -9.82 9.51
CA TYR A 77 -6.01 -9.17 8.68
C TYR A 77 -6.99 -8.33 9.51
N ILE A 78 -7.36 -7.17 8.99
CA ILE A 78 -8.36 -6.25 9.56
C ILE A 78 -9.42 -6.01 8.48
N ALA A 79 -10.61 -6.55 8.68
CA ALA A 79 -11.71 -6.42 7.72
C ALA A 79 -12.40 -5.06 7.82
N GLY A 80 -12.91 -4.57 6.69
CA GLY A 80 -13.76 -3.39 6.61
C GLY A 80 -13.02 -2.08 6.40
N SER A 81 -13.77 -0.97 6.35
CA SER A 81 -13.18 0.36 6.11
C SER A 81 -12.59 0.93 7.40
N LEU A 82 -11.38 1.48 7.30
CA LEU A 82 -10.73 2.26 8.34
C LEU A 82 -10.78 3.77 8.07
N LEU A 83 -11.31 4.20 6.92
CA LEU A 83 -11.20 5.59 6.47
C LEU A 83 -11.97 6.60 7.33
N ASP A 84 -12.99 6.14 8.06
CA ASP A 84 -13.75 6.95 9.01
C ASP A 84 -13.32 6.74 10.47
N ALA A 85 -12.32 5.89 10.69
CA ALA A 85 -11.78 5.60 12.01
C ALA A 85 -10.70 6.64 12.41
N PRO A 86 -10.40 6.79 13.71
CA PRO A 86 -9.24 7.56 14.14
C PRO A 86 -7.94 6.89 13.66
N PRO A 87 -6.81 7.65 13.62
CA PRO A 87 -5.51 7.08 13.28
C PRO A 87 -5.23 5.81 14.08
N PRO A 88 -4.83 4.71 13.41
CA PRO A 88 -4.60 3.42 14.05
C PRO A 88 -3.27 3.42 14.83
N ASP A 89 -3.14 2.48 15.77
CA ASP A 89 -1.89 2.31 16.53
C ASP A 89 -0.85 1.50 15.72
N PHE A 90 -0.25 2.17 14.75
CA PHE A 90 0.85 1.67 13.91
C PHE A 90 1.93 2.74 13.77
N ASP A 91 3.15 2.31 13.44
CA ASP A 91 4.28 3.22 13.19
C ASP A 91 4.26 3.74 11.76
N ILE A 92 3.77 2.91 10.84
CA ILE A 92 3.75 3.17 9.38
C ILE A 92 2.41 2.73 8.80
N VAL A 93 1.87 3.54 7.90
CA VAL A 93 0.77 3.15 6.99
C VAL A 93 1.30 3.20 5.57
N VAL A 94 1.11 2.10 4.84
CA VAL A 94 1.39 2.00 3.40
C VAL A 94 0.07 1.88 2.64
N ALA A 95 -0.03 2.52 1.47
CA ALA A 95 -1.20 2.42 0.59
C ALA A 95 -0.77 2.52 -0.87
N ALA A 96 -1.33 1.70 -1.75
CA ALA A 96 -0.97 1.72 -3.15
C ALA A 96 -2.19 1.70 -4.06
N ASP A 97 -2.11 2.46 -5.16
CA ASP A 97 -3.13 2.52 -6.23
C ASP A 97 -4.54 2.91 -5.76
N VAL A 98 -4.67 3.69 -4.68
CA VAL A 98 -5.96 4.05 -4.05
C VAL A 98 -6.60 5.33 -4.60
N PHE A 99 -5.93 6.05 -5.52
CA PHE A 99 -6.36 7.36 -6.01
C PHE A 99 -6.98 7.34 -7.41
N TYR A 100 -7.68 6.27 -7.78
CA TYR A 100 -8.25 6.08 -9.12
C TYR A 100 -9.70 6.57 -9.27
N GLU A 101 -10.43 6.75 -8.18
CA GLU A 101 -11.79 7.32 -8.15
C GLU A 101 -11.86 8.54 -7.24
N GLN A 102 -12.59 9.57 -7.65
CA GLN A 102 -12.60 10.88 -6.98
C GLN A 102 -13.00 10.82 -5.51
N ARG A 103 -14.13 10.19 -5.20
CA ARG A 103 -14.65 10.14 -3.82
C ARG A 103 -13.79 9.28 -2.88
N PRO A 104 -13.43 8.03 -3.23
CA PRO A 104 -12.51 7.27 -2.42
C PRO A 104 -11.14 7.95 -2.26
N ALA A 105 -10.58 8.54 -3.32
CA ALA A 105 -9.31 9.24 -3.25
C ALA A 105 -9.32 10.38 -2.22
N GLN A 106 -10.42 11.15 -2.14
CA GLN A 106 -10.57 12.18 -1.13
C GLN A 106 -10.60 11.60 0.29
N MET A 107 -11.29 10.48 0.50
CA MET A 107 -11.34 9.80 1.80
C MET A 107 -9.96 9.26 2.21
N PHE A 108 -9.25 8.62 1.29
CA PHE A 108 -7.87 8.18 1.52
C PHE A 108 -6.95 9.35 1.88
N ARG A 109 -7.02 10.46 1.13
CA ARG A 109 -6.24 11.66 1.43
C ARG A 109 -6.46 12.13 2.86
N VAL A 110 -7.71 12.33 3.26
CA VAL A 110 -8.07 12.81 4.61
C VAL A 110 -7.55 11.85 5.69
N PHE A 111 -7.73 10.55 5.49
CA PHE A 111 -7.27 9.55 6.44
C PHE A 111 -5.73 9.53 6.56
N LEU A 112 -5.01 9.51 5.44
CA LEU A 112 -3.54 9.49 5.43
C LEU A 112 -2.94 10.77 6.03
N GLU A 113 -3.52 11.94 5.73
CA GLU A 113 -3.12 13.21 6.36
C GLU A 113 -3.36 13.20 7.87
N SER A 114 -4.48 12.61 8.34
CA SER A 114 -4.75 12.48 9.77
C SER A 114 -3.78 11.53 10.48
N CYS A 115 -3.41 10.43 9.83
CA CYS A 115 -2.38 9.52 10.32
C CYS A 115 -1.02 10.22 10.43
N HIS A 116 -0.63 10.97 9.39
CA HIS A 116 0.61 11.74 9.39
C HIS A 116 0.62 12.78 10.52
N ALA A 117 -0.47 13.52 10.71
CA ALA A 117 -0.62 14.49 11.81
C ALA A 117 -0.50 13.84 13.20
N ALA A 118 -0.86 12.56 13.32
CA ALA A 118 -0.68 11.77 14.55
C ALA A 118 0.73 11.18 14.72
N GLY A 119 1.68 11.47 13.81
CA GLY A 119 3.06 11.02 13.87
C GLY A 119 3.34 9.68 13.19
N ILE A 120 2.38 9.15 12.40
CA ILE A 120 2.55 7.92 11.63
C ILE A 120 3.26 8.26 10.32
N THR A 121 4.27 7.47 9.96
CA THR A 121 4.95 7.60 8.67
C THR A 121 4.06 7.04 7.55
N ILE A 122 3.93 7.77 6.44
CA ILE A 122 3.10 7.38 5.30
C ILE A 122 3.97 7.11 4.09
N TYR A 123 3.78 5.96 3.46
CA TYR A 123 4.28 5.67 2.11
C TYR A 123 3.11 5.33 1.19
N ALA A 124 3.07 5.97 0.02
CA ALA A 124 2.08 5.69 -1.01
C ALA A 124 2.76 5.27 -2.32
N GLY A 125 2.25 4.22 -2.95
CA GLY A 125 2.67 3.82 -4.30
C GLY A 125 1.62 4.23 -5.33
N ASP A 126 2.02 4.96 -6.38
CA ASP A 126 1.06 5.44 -7.39
C ASP A 126 1.74 5.68 -8.76
N PRO A 127 1.13 5.22 -9.88
CA PRO A 127 1.66 5.45 -11.22
C PRO A 127 1.29 6.81 -11.82
N GLY A 128 0.64 7.68 -11.08
CA GLY A 128 0.12 8.97 -11.54
C GLY A 128 -1.39 8.92 -11.81
N ARG A 129 -2.15 8.26 -10.95
CA ARG A 129 -3.61 8.22 -11.03
C ARG A 129 -4.19 9.63 -11.01
N THR A 130 -5.35 9.80 -11.66
CA THR A 130 -5.97 11.12 -11.91
C THR A 130 -6.18 11.93 -10.62
N TYR A 131 -6.53 11.26 -9.53
CA TYR A 131 -6.88 11.93 -8.27
C TYR A 131 -5.77 11.85 -7.22
N PHE A 132 -4.55 11.50 -7.62
CA PHE A 132 -3.40 11.50 -6.70
C PHE A 132 -3.10 12.93 -6.23
N PRO A 133 -3.06 13.20 -4.91
CA PRO A 133 -2.89 14.55 -4.36
C PRO A 133 -1.42 14.98 -4.33
N ARG A 134 -0.85 15.32 -5.48
CA ARG A 134 0.57 15.67 -5.67
C ARG A 134 1.03 16.86 -4.83
N ASP A 135 0.10 17.75 -4.46
CA ASP A 135 0.36 18.91 -3.62
C ASP A 135 0.68 18.54 -2.17
N ALA A 136 0.20 17.39 -1.70
CA ALA A 136 0.39 16.94 -0.32
C ALA A 136 1.59 16.00 -0.14
N PHE A 137 2.07 15.36 -1.21
CA PHE A 137 3.08 14.31 -1.14
C PHE A 137 4.41 14.74 -1.76
N ARG A 138 5.51 14.23 -1.19
CA ARG A 138 6.87 14.35 -1.73
C ARG A 138 7.31 13.01 -2.32
N GLN A 139 7.89 13.04 -3.52
CA GLN A 139 8.42 11.83 -4.16
C GLN A 139 9.65 11.31 -3.42
N ALA A 140 9.64 10.03 -3.07
CA ALA A 140 10.75 9.33 -2.44
C ALA A 140 11.54 8.48 -3.44
N ALA A 141 10.86 7.84 -4.41
CA ALA A 141 11.50 7.00 -5.42
C ALA A 141 10.66 6.89 -6.70
N GLU A 142 11.27 6.37 -7.77
CA GLU A 142 10.61 6.08 -9.03
C GLU A 142 11.10 4.73 -9.57
N TYR A 143 10.17 3.94 -10.10
CA TYR A 143 10.46 2.61 -10.66
C TYR A 143 9.74 2.41 -11.98
N SER A 144 10.38 1.67 -12.88
CA SER A 144 9.73 1.05 -14.04
C SER A 144 9.29 -0.35 -13.64
N VAL A 145 8.00 -0.63 -13.74
CA VAL A 145 7.41 -1.91 -13.36
C VAL A 145 6.75 -2.59 -14.54
N GLN A 146 6.75 -3.92 -14.55
CA GLN A 146 6.06 -4.69 -15.57
C GLN A 146 4.57 -4.76 -15.26
N THR A 147 3.77 -4.48 -16.27
CA THR A 147 2.32 -4.55 -16.22
C THR A 147 1.81 -5.30 -17.45
N THR A 148 0.53 -5.61 -17.50
CA THR A 148 -0.09 -6.18 -18.70
C THR A 148 -0.93 -5.12 -19.40
N THR A 149 -0.92 -5.14 -20.74
CA THR A 149 -1.70 -4.21 -21.55
C THR A 149 -3.20 -4.32 -21.33
N GLU A 150 -3.67 -5.47 -20.84
CA GLU A 150 -5.07 -5.72 -20.52
C GLU A 150 -5.52 -4.99 -19.24
N ILE A 151 -4.59 -4.67 -18.34
CA ILE A 151 -4.87 -4.11 -17.02
C ILE A 151 -4.45 -2.64 -16.94
N GLU A 152 -3.25 -2.31 -17.43
CA GLU A 152 -2.64 -0.99 -17.26
C GLU A 152 -2.40 -0.24 -18.61
N ASN A 153 -2.91 -0.75 -19.71
CA ASN A 153 -2.77 -0.20 -21.08
C ASN A 153 -1.35 -0.20 -21.65
N HIS A 154 -0.32 -0.47 -20.87
CA HIS A 154 1.08 -0.52 -21.29
C HIS A 154 1.81 -1.70 -20.65
N PRO A 155 2.77 -2.35 -21.34
CA PRO A 155 3.52 -3.48 -20.78
C PRO A 155 4.56 -3.07 -19.72
N ILE A 156 4.96 -1.81 -19.71
CA ILE A 156 5.85 -1.21 -18.73
C ILE A 156 5.25 0.13 -18.29
N GLN A 157 5.18 0.35 -17.01
CA GLN A 157 4.67 1.59 -16.44
C GLN A 157 5.65 2.18 -15.43
N THR A 158 5.78 3.50 -15.45
CA THR A 158 6.48 4.23 -14.40
C THR A 158 5.54 4.43 -13.22
N ALA A 159 5.98 3.99 -12.05
CA ALA A 159 5.26 4.23 -10.81
C ALA A 159 6.20 4.83 -9.75
N ARG A 160 5.65 5.60 -8.85
CA ARG A 160 6.41 6.37 -7.87
C ARG A 160 6.01 6.00 -6.46
N VAL A 161 6.97 6.13 -5.57
CA VAL A 161 6.75 6.05 -4.12
C VAL A 161 6.79 7.47 -3.55
N TRP A 162 5.81 7.77 -2.74
CA TRP A 162 5.56 9.06 -2.17
C TRP A 162 5.50 8.98 -0.64
N THR A 163 5.81 10.08 0.03
CA THR A 163 5.68 10.23 1.49
C THR A 163 5.07 11.59 1.83
N LEU A 164 4.33 11.66 2.93
CA LEU A 164 3.82 12.92 3.50
C LEU A 164 4.89 13.61 4.35
#